data_5966dc7fff4d07efac67c1838c34718a
#
_entry.id   5966dc7fff4d07efac67c1838c34718a
#
_cell.length_a   1.000
_cell.length_b   1.000
_cell.length_c   1.000
_cell.angle_alpha   90.00
_cell.angle_beta   90.00
_cell.angle_gamma   90.00
#
_symmetry.space_group_name_H-M   'P 1'
#
loop_
_entity.id
_entity.type
_entity.pdbx_description
1 polymer ?
#
loop_
_entity_poly.entity_id
_entity_poly.type
_entity_poly.pdbx_seq_one_letter_code
_entity_poly.pdbx_strand_id
1 'polypeptide(L)'
;MEVFTKLLSIITKKNSHNFLFLSQFNEYTLSIHNITNSEFTKYKYFILKNFLFAPTVDDISRQVFIETFNNIQTKYLALLRFKSIVHFKVKKHLDDRIDLQFNNLDLMDDKYKITLINNNVKYQFSIFDLIKIINTALSYHYRFFPEPTTIKNPWDNSIFTHNNLYNIYIFIKNVDNVHMPVLFFRFFQSNFCTKHFLDNNQLIIKKLLAEFKRVKKNLELQKKKWLKLI
;
A
#
# COMPACT_ATOMS: atom_id res chain seq x y z
N MET A 1 -18.62 5.62 -3.53
CA MET A 1 -19.41 6.48 -4.44
C MET A 1 -20.58 7.12 -3.70
N GLU A 2 -21.50 6.36 -3.17
CA GLU A 2 -22.73 6.82 -2.50
C GLU A 2 -22.53 7.88 -1.40
N VAL A 3 -21.48 7.75 -0.57
CA VAL A 3 -21.18 8.73 0.49
C VAL A 3 -20.75 10.09 -0.08
N PHE A 4 -19.99 10.09 -1.18
CA PHE A 4 -19.56 11.34 -1.81
C PHE A 4 -20.74 12.06 -2.46
N THR A 5 -21.64 11.34 -3.12
CA THR A 5 -22.85 11.90 -3.74
C THR A 5 -23.85 12.41 -2.70
N LYS A 6 -24.00 11.72 -1.57
CA LYS A 6 -24.80 12.21 -0.43
C LYS A 6 -24.22 13.49 0.18
N LEU A 7 -22.90 13.56 0.38
CA LEU A 7 -22.24 14.77 0.86
C LEU A 7 -22.42 15.95 -0.13
N LEU A 8 -22.28 15.65 -1.42
CA LEU A 8 -22.53 16.60 -2.48
C LEU A 8 -23.96 17.16 -2.37
N SER A 9 -24.97 16.32 -2.31
CA SER A 9 -26.38 16.73 -2.22
C SER A 9 -26.72 17.54 -0.96
N ILE A 10 -26.08 17.25 0.17
CA ILE A 10 -26.29 17.98 1.44
C ILE A 10 -25.68 19.40 1.36
N ILE A 11 -24.45 19.51 0.86
CA ILE A 11 -23.73 20.79 0.82
C ILE A 11 -24.35 21.73 -0.20
N THR A 12 -24.84 21.20 -1.29
CA THR A 12 -25.41 22.00 -2.39
C THR A 12 -26.85 22.43 -2.15
N LYS A 13 -27.64 21.68 -1.36
CA LYS A 13 -28.95 22.17 -0.87
C LYS A 13 -28.84 23.48 -0.09
N LYS A 14 -27.66 23.82 0.41
CA LYS A 14 -27.41 25.09 1.11
C LYS A 14 -27.02 26.25 0.17
N ASN A 15 -26.66 25.99 -1.09
CA ASN A 15 -26.18 27.00 -2.04
C ASN A 15 -26.92 26.88 -3.38
N SER A 16 -27.90 27.73 -3.63
CA SER A 16 -28.77 27.74 -4.82
C SER A 16 -28.03 27.91 -6.16
N HIS A 17 -26.85 28.52 -6.16
CA HIS A 17 -26.04 28.77 -7.37
C HIS A 17 -25.37 27.56 -7.98
N ASN A 18 -25.34 26.42 -7.29
CA ASN A 18 -24.63 25.20 -7.74
C ASN A 18 -25.56 24.15 -8.40
N PHE A 19 -26.79 24.50 -8.73
CA PHE A 19 -27.79 23.55 -9.19
C PHE A 19 -27.46 22.87 -10.54
N LEU A 20 -26.88 23.61 -11.49
CA LEU A 20 -26.52 23.09 -12.82
C LEU A 20 -25.41 22.03 -12.76
N PHE A 21 -24.40 22.25 -11.93
CA PHE A 21 -23.34 21.27 -11.76
C PHE A 21 -23.83 19.99 -11.10
N LEU A 22 -24.73 20.11 -10.15
CA LEU A 22 -25.30 18.98 -9.43
C LEU A 22 -26.22 18.12 -10.28
N SER A 23 -27.02 18.73 -11.14
CA SER A 23 -27.86 17.98 -12.07
C SER A 23 -26.99 17.14 -13.01
N GLN A 24 -25.96 17.73 -13.60
CA GLN A 24 -25.01 17.01 -14.46
C GLN A 24 -24.25 15.91 -13.72
N PHE A 25 -23.80 16.17 -12.47
CA PHE A 25 -23.11 15.16 -11.67
C PHE A 25 -24.06 14.02 -11.24
N ASN A 26 -25.29 14.35 -10.86
CA ASN A 26 -26.30 13.35 -10.46
C ASN A 26 -26.80 12.52 -11.66
N GLU A 27 -27.08 13.12 -12.80
CA GLU A 27 -27.46 12.38 -14.02
C GLU A 27 -26.40 11.36 -14.43
N TYR A 28 -25.15 11.77 -14.38
CA TYR A 28 -24.04 10.88 -14.72
C TYR A 28 -23.80 9.78 -13.65
N THR A 29 -23.98 10.07 -12.36
CA THR A 29 -23.81 9.06 -11.29
C THR A 29 -24.96 8.06 -11.25
N LEU A 30 -26.15 8.46 -11.67
CA LEU A 30 -27.31 7.57 -11.78
C LEU A 30 -27.22 6.63 -12.99
N SER A 31 -26.53 7.06 -14.06
CA SER A 31 -26.36 6.25 -15.28
C SER A 31 -25.30 5.15 -15.16
N ILE A 32 -24.50 5.15 -14.11
CA ILE A 32 -23.37 4.21 -13.97
C ILE A 32 -23.57 3.32 -12.75
N HIS A 33 -24.32 2.25 -12.91
CA HIS A 33 -24.36 1.14 -11.97
C HIS A 33 -23.05 0.34 -12.10
N ASN A 34 -22.28 0.18 -11.01
CA ASN A 34 -21.07 -0.65 -10.90
C ASN A 34 -19.71 -0.04 -11.28
N ILE A 35 -19.45 1.21 -10.92
CA ILE A 35 -18.10 1.78 -11.08
C ILE A 35 -17.15 1.33 -9.95
N THR A 36 -15.94 0.93 -10.33
CA THR A 36 -14.84 0.69 -9.37
C THR A 36 -14.35 2.01 -8.73
N ASN A 37 -13.69 1.92 -7.56
CA ASN A 37 -13.15 3.11 -6.89
C ASN A 37 -12.12 3.87 -7.75
N SER A 38 -11.37 3.18 -8.60
CA SER A 38 -10.37 3.80 -9.49
C SER A 38 -11.05 4.59 -10.62
N GLU A 39 -12.12 4.04 -11.20
CA GLU A 39 -12.92 4.72 -12.23
C GLU A 39 -13.64 5.92 -11.65
N PHE A 40 -14.18 5.81 -10.43
CA PHE A 40 -14.79 6.94 -9.75
C PHE A 40 -13.80 8.09 -9.51
N THR A 41 -12.54 7.80 -9.20
CA THR A 41 -11.50 8.83 -9.05
C THR A 41 -11.20 9.54 -10.37
N LYS A 42 -11.06 8.78 -11.46
CA LYS A 42 -10.86 9.33 -12.82
C LYS A 42 -12.07 10.19 -13.25
N TYR A 43 -13.25 9.73 -12.94
CA TYR A 43 -14.50 10.41 -13.25
C TYR A 43 -14.65 11.74 -12.52
N LYS A 44 -14.37 11.79 -11.21
CA LYS A 44 -14.35 13.04 -10.45
C LYS A 44 -13.39 14.07 -11.06
N TYR A 45 -12.21 13.61 -11.48
CA TYR A 45 -11.21 14.46 -12.11
C TYR A 45 -11.69 14.98 -13.48
N PHE A 46 -12.32 14.12 -14.27
CA PHE A 46 -12.87 14.49 -15.57
C PHE A 46 -13.93 15.58 -15.46
N ILE A 47 -14.89 15.46 -14.52
CA ILE A 47 -15.91 16.47 -14.29
C ILE A 47 -15.28 17.78 -13.80
N LEU A 48 -14.37 17.70 -12.83
CA LEU A 48 -13.65 18.87 -12.33
C LEU A 48 -12.98 19.62 -13.48
N LYS A 49 -12.25 18.91 -14.32
CA LYS A 49 -11.54 19.47 -15.47
C LYS A 49 -12.52 20.13 -16.46
N ASN A 50 -13.57 19.44 -16.85
CA ASN A 50 -14.53 19.95 -17.82
C ASN A 50 -15.22 21.23 -17.33
N PHE A 51 -15.58 21.28 -16.05
CA PHE A 51 -16.20 22.46 -15.49
C PHE A 51 -15.23 23.64 -15.39
N LEU A 52 -14.00 23.40 -14.94
CA LEU A 52 -13.00 24.47 -14.79
C LEU A 52 -12.59 25.11 -16.13
N PHE A 53 -12.60 24.32 -17.20
CA PHE A 53 -12.19 24.80 -18.53
C PHE A 53 -13.37 25.10 -19.46
N ALA A 54 -14.62 25.00 -19.00
CA ALA A 54 -15.77 25.34 -19.80
C ALA A 54 -15.81 26.87 -20.08
N PRO A 55 -15.87 27.28 -21.35
CA PRO A 55 -15.87 28.71 -21.70
C PRO A 55 -17.14 29.44 -21.28
N THR A 56 -18.21 28.70 -20.99
CA THR A 56 -19.51 29.25 -20.57
C THR A 56 -19.62 29.51 -19.08
N VAL A 57 -18.62 29.19 -18.27
CA VAL A 57 -18.62 29.33 -16.82
C VAL A 57 -17.84 30.59 -16.43
N ASP A 58 -18.47 31.51 -15.73
CA ASP A 58 -17.84 32.69 -15.20
C ASP A 58 -16.88 32.41 -14.04
N ASP A 59 -15.97 33.34 -13.75
CA ASP A 59 -14.91 33.12 -12.76
C ASP A 59 -15.45 33.02 -11.32
N ILE A 60 -16.54 33.70 -11.01
CA ILE A 60 -17.20 33.62 -9.69
C ILE A 60 -17.74 32.20 -9.48
N SER A 61 -18.46 31.68 -10.48
CA SER A 61 -18.99 30.30 -10.44
C SER A 61 -17.88 29.25 -10.37
N ARG A 62 -16.74 29.47 -11.04
CA ARG A 62 -15.55 28.60 -10.91
C ARG A 62 -15.01 28.58 -9.50
N GLN A 63 -14.86 29.76 -8.88
CA GLN A 63 -14.32 29.87 -7.52
C GLN A 63 -15.23 29.15 -6.51
N VAL A 64 -16.54 29.44 -6.55
CA VAL A 64 -17.54 28.79 -5.68
C VAL A 64 -17.53 27.27 -5.86
N PHE A 65 -17.37 26.81 -7.10
CA PHE A 65 -17.26 25.38 -7.41
C PHE A 65 -16.02 24.75 -6.79
N ILE A 66 -14.84 25.37 -6.95
CA ILE A 66 -13.58 24.87 -6.38
C ILE A 66 -13.70 24.76 -4.85
N GLU A 67 -14.23 25.78 -4.19
CA GLU A 67 -14.41 25.79 -2.74
C GLU A 67 -15.37 24.69 -2.28
N THR A 68 -16.50 24.55 -2.98
CA THR A 68 -17.48 23.49 -2.69
C THR A 68 -16.90 22.10 -2.88
N PHE A 69 -16.20 21.87 -3.99
CA PHE A 69 -15.55 20.59 -4.27
C PHE A 69 -14.49 20.25 -3.23
N ASN A 70 -13.62 21.19 -2.88
CA ASN A 70 -12.59 21.02 -1.86
C ASN A 70 -13.20 20.69 -0.49
N ASN A 71 -14.27 21.38 -0.10
CA ASN A 71 -14.98 21.12 1.15
C ASN A 71 -15.56 19.70 1.18
N ILE A 72 -16.20 19.26 0.08
CA ILE A 72 -16.73 17.91 -0.04
C ILE A 72 -15.61 16.86 -0.01
N GLN A 73 -14.54 17.09 -0.74
CA GLN A 73 -13.40 16.19 -0.80
C GLN A 73 -12.74 16.04 0.58
N THR A 74 -12.57 17.13 1.32
CA THR A 74 -12.02 17.13 2.67
C THR A 74 -12.88 16.30 3.64
N LYS A 75 -14.20 16.51 3.62
CA LYS A 75 -15.15 15.75 4.45
C LYS A 75 -15.18 14.28 4.07
N TYR A 76 -15.13 13.96 2.79
CA TYR A 76 -15.08 12.58 2.31
C TYR A 76 -13.82 11.86 2.79
N LEU A 77 -12.64 12.51 2.67
CA LEU A 77 -11.38 11.95 3.17
C LEU A 77 -11.38 11.78 4.69
N ALA A 78 -11.98 12.72 5.44
CA ALA A 78 -12.12 12.59 6.89
C ALA A 78 -12.99 11.38 7.27
N LEU A 79 -14.11 11.14 6.58
CA LEU A 79 -14.93 9.96 6.79
C LEU A 79 -14.22 8.65 6.42
N LEU A 80 -13.44 8.64 5.35
CA LEU A 80 -12.62 7.47 5.00
C LEU A 80 -11.56 7.16 6.07
N ARG A 81 -10.89 8.20 6.60
CA ARG A 81 -9.95 8.05 7.72
C ARG A 81 -10.64 7.52 8.97
N PHE A 82 -11.80 8.09 9.32
CA PHE A 82 -12.58 7.62 10.46
C PHE A 82 -12.97 6.14 10.29
N LYS A 83 -13.52 5.77 9.13
CA LYS A 83 -13.81 4.38 8.80
C LYS A 83 -12.58 3.47 8.98
N SER A 84 -11.42 3.91 8.50
CA SER A 84 -10.17 3.14 8.62
C SER A 84 -9.74 2.94 10.08
N ILE A 85 -9.85 3.99 10.91
CA ILE A 85 -9.53 3.95 12.35
C ILE A 85 -10.47 3.00 13.09
N VAL A 86 -11.79 3.12 12.85
CA VAL A 86 -12.80 2.24 13.45
C VAL A 86 -12.55 0.79 13.04
N HIS A 87 -12.33 0.56 11.74
CA HIS A 87 -12.02 -0.76 11.21
C HIS A 87 -10.77 -1.35 11.87
N PHE A 88 -9.72 -0.54 12.03
CA PHE A 88 -8.51 -0.97 12.74
C PHE A 88 -8.80 -1.33 14.20
N LYS A 89 -9.57 -0.50 14.93
CA LYS A 89 -9.86 -0.75 16.35
C LYS A 89 -10.69 -2.01 16.60
N VAL A 90 -11.69 -2.28 15.74
CA VAL A 90 -12.65 -3.38 15.93
C VAL A 90 -12.09 -4.74 15.51
N LYS A 91 -11.04 -4.79 14.67
CA LYS A 91 -10.51 -6.08 14.20
C LYS A 91 -9.86 -6.88 15.32
N LYS A 92 -10.11 -8.21 15.29
CA LYS A 92 -9.50 -9.16 16.23
C LYS A 92 -7.98 -9.20 16.04
N HIS A 93 -7.24 -9.19 17.14
CA HIS A 93 -5.80 -9.48 17.14
C HIS A 93 -5.57 -10.99 17.05
N LEU A 94 -4.54 -11.39 16.32
CA LEU A 94 -3.97 -12.71 16.51
C LEU A 94 -3.28 -12.71 17.88
N ASP A 95 -3.60 -13.68 18.72
CA ASP A 95 -3.10 -13.71 20.11
C ASP A 95 -1.62 -14.11 20.20
N ASP A 96 -1.06 -14.74 19.15
CA ASP A 96 0.35 -15.11 19.09
C ASP A 96 1.22 -13.87 18.83
N ARG A 97 1.79 -13.35 19.91
CA ARG A 97 2.73 -12.20 19.91
C ARG A 97 4.18 -12.68 19.81
N ILE A 98 4.43 -13.53 18.85
CA ILE A 98 5.75 -14.09 18.60
C ILE A 98 6.24 -13.71 17.19
N ASP A 99 7.56 -13.58 17.05
CA ASP A 99 8.20 -13.40 15.74
C ASP A 99 8.40 -14.77 15.05
N LEU A 100 8.95 -14.75 13.82
CA LEU A 100 9.26 -15.99 13.08
C LEU A 100 10.39 -16.83 13.71
N GLN A 101 11.03 -16.33 14.75
CA GLN A 101 12.07 -17.01 15.50
C GLN A 101 11.58 -17.44 16.90
N PHE A 102 10.26 -17.35 17.15
CA PHE A 102 9.60 -17.65 18.42
C PHE A 102 10.01 -16.72 19.59
N ASN A 103 10.57 -15.55 19.31
CA ASN A 103 10.81 -14.54 20.34
C ASN A 103 9.52 -13.79 20.65
N ASN A 104 9.33 -13.41 21.92
CA ASN A 104 8.18 -12.63 22.32
C ASN A 104 8.31 -11.18 21.81
N LEU A 105 7.35 -10.75 20.99
CA LEU A 105 7.29 -9.39 20.44
C LEU A 105 7.02 -8.34 21.51
N ASP A 106 6.41 -8.70 22.66
CA ASP A 106 6.16 -7.73 23.73
C ASP A 106 7.47 -7.21 24.37
N LEU A 107 8.54 -8.01 24.31
CA LEU A 107 9.87 -7.62 24.80
C LEU A 107 10.64 -6.75 23.81
N MET A 108 10.19 -6.66 22.56
CA MET A 108 10.80 -5.83 21.53
C MET A 108 10.33 -4.38 21.65
N ASP A 109 11.22 -3.44 21.37
CA ASP A 109 10.91 -2.01 21.33
C ASP A 109 9.81 -1.70 20.27
N ASP A 110 8.85 -0.86 20.60
CA ASP A 110 7.69 -0.55 19.73
C ASP A 110 8.09 0.05 18.38
N LYS A 111 9.25 0.74 18.33
CA LYS A 111 9.77 1.28 17.06
C LYS A 111 10.16 0.21 16.03
N TYR A 112 10.32 -1.05 16.45
CA TYR A 112 10.65 -2.18 15.56
C TYR A 112 9.45 -3.09 15.27
N LYS A 113 8.25 -2.72 15.75
CA LYS A 113 7.01 -3.50 15.57
C LYS A 113 5.99 -2.74 14.74
N ILE A 114 5.33 -3.44 13.85
CA ILE A 114 4.20 -2.91 13.09
C ILE A 114 3.01 -3.86 13.14
N THR A 115 1.82 -3.30 13.29
CA THR A 115 0.57 -4.07 13.19
C THR A 115 -0.06 -3.85 11.83
N LEU A 116 -0.28 -4.93 11.11
CA LEU A 116 -0.92 -4.94 9.80
C LEU A 116 -2.25 -5.68 9.86
N ILE A 117 -3.22 -5.26 9.06
CA ILE A 117 -4.48 -5.99 8.89
C ILE A 117 -4.40 -6.78 7.59
N ASN A 118 -4.58 -8.09 7.69
CA ASN A 118 -4.76 -8.96 6.54
C ASN A 118 -5.95 -9.90 6.80
N ASN A 119 -6.79 -10.16 5.81
CA ASN A 119 -7.99 -11.00 5.96
C ASN A 119 -8.83 -10.69 7.21
N ASN A 120 -9.01 -9.41 7.53
CA ASN A 120 -9.78 -8.96 8.70
C ASN A 120 -9.17 -9.31 10.08
N VAL A 121 -7.94 -9.80 10.13
CA VAL A 121 -7.20 -10.10 11.36
C VAL A 121 -6.01 -9.14 11.47
N LYS A 122 -5.67 -8.72 12.68
CA LYS A 122 -4.46 -7.96 12.97
C LYS A 122 -3.32 -8.92 13.27
N TYR A 123 -2.23 -8.71 12.57
CA TYR A 123 -0.96 -9.42 12.79
C TYR A 123 0.09 -8.42 13.22
N GLN A 124 0.83 -8.75 14.25
CA GLN A 124 1.99 -7.97 14.67
C GLN A 124 3.26 -8.60 14.09
N PHE A 125 4.12 -7.76 13.52
CA PHE A 125 5.36 -8.19 12.88
C PHE A 125 6.55 -7.42 13.41
N SER A 126 7.67 -8.11 13.53
CA SER A 126 8.98 -7.50 13.63
C SER A 126 9.41 -6.92 12.28
N ILE A 127 10.07 -5.76 12.28
CA ILE A 127 10.66 -5.17 11.08
C ILE A 127 11.68 -6.13 10.42
N PHE A 128 12.42 -6.88 11.22
CA PHE A 128 13.44 -7.81 10.74
C PHE A 128 12.82 -9.00 10.01
N ASP A 129 11.69 -9.53 10.51
CA ASP A 129 10.95 -10.58 9.83
C ASP A 129 10.37 -10.11 8.50
N LEU A 130 9.78 -8.91 8.47
CA LEU A 130 9.25 -8.33 7.24
C LEU A 130 10.34 -8.15 6.19
N ILE A 131 11.51 -7.66 6.58
CA ILE A 131 12.67 -7.53 5.68
C ILE A 131 13.08 -8.90 5.15
N LYS A 132 13.12 -9.92 5.99
CA LYS A 132 13.48 -11.30 5.59
C LYS A 132 12.44 -11.89 4.64
N ILE A 133 11.15 -11.78 4.96
CA ILE A 133 10.04 -12.25 4.11
C ILE A 133 10.12 -11.61 2.72
N ILE A 134 10.26 -10.28 2.69
CA ILE A 134 10.30 -9.50 1.45
C ILE A 134 11.52 -9.85 0.62
N ASN A 135 12.71 -9.89 1.23
CA ASN A 135 13.93 -10.25 0.51
C ASN A 135 13.85 -11.67 -0.03
N THR A 136 13.34 -12.62 0.74
CA THR A 136 13.18 -14.01 0.29
C THR A 136 12.24 -14.09 -0.91
N ALA A 137 11.10 -13.41 -0.87
CA ALA A 137 10.14 -13.41 -1.97
C ALA A 137 10.70 -12.75 -3.24
N LEU A 138 11.34 -11.57 -3.10
CA LEU A 138 11.85 -10.80 -4.24
C LEU A 138 13.15 -11.36 -4.83
N SER A 139 13.94 -12.10 -4.05
CA SER A 139 15.16 -12.80 -4.54
C SER A 139 14.90 -14.24 -4.94
N TYR A 140 13.66 -14.71 -4.92
CA TYR A 140 13.35 -16.07 -5.31
C TYR A 140 13.77 -16.35 -6.75
N HIS A 141 14.28 -17.53 -6.99
CA HIS A 141 14.76 -17.98 -8.30
C HIS A 141 14.52 -19.47 -8.49
N TYR A 142 14.18 -19.84 -9.71
CA TYR A 142 14.08 -21.22 -10.13
C TYR A 142 15.21 -21.54 -11.12
N ARG A 143 16.00 -22.56 -10.88
CA ARG A 143 17.09 -23.00 -11.77
C ARG A 143 17.98 -21.86 -12.30
N PHE A 144 18.38 -20.91 -11.43
CA PHE A 144 19.19 -19.72 -11.74
C PHE A 144 18.47 -18.57 -12.46
N PHE A 145 17.20 -18.72 -12.80
CA PHE A 145 16.39 -17.63 -13.35
C PHE A 145 15.68 -16.89 -12.21
N PRO A 146 15.81 -15.56 -12.16
CA PRO A 146 15.04 -14.75 -11.21
C PRO A 146 13.54 -14.95 -11.44
N GLU A 147 12.85 -15.35 -10.40
CA GLU A 147 11.40 -15.57 -10.41
C GLU A 147 10.79 -15.00 -9.12
N PRO A 148 10.78 -13.65 -8.95
CA PRO A 148 10.21 -13.04 -7.76
C PRO A 148 8.78 -13.51 -7.53
N THR A 149 8.50 -13.91 -6.29
CA THR A 149 7.17 -14.37 -5.89
C THR A 149 6.39 -13.27 -5.19
N THR A 150 5.08 -13.46 -5.07
CA THR A 150 4.22 -12.56 -4.28
C THR A 150 4.61 -12.63 -2.81
N ILE A 151 4.64 -11.45 -2.16
CA ILE A 151 4.97 -11.35 -0.74
C ILE A 151 3.73 -11.75 0.06
N LYS A 152 3.88 -12.75 0.92
CA LYS A 152 2.80 -13.35 1.69
C LYS A 152 3.01 -13.22 3.19
N ASN A 153 1.90 -13.14 3.90
CA ASN A 153 1.87 -13.24 5.35
C ASN A 153 2.19 -14.69 5.75
N PRO A 154 3.21 -14.93 6.58
CA PRO A 154 3.63 -16.27 6.96
C PRO A 154 2.61 -17.01 7.86
N TRP A 155 1.71 -16.28 8.53
CA TRP A 155 0.74 -16.85 9.47
C TRP A 155 -0.48 -17.48 8.78
N ASP A 156 -0.94 -16.87 7.69
CA ASP A 156 -2.15 -17.32 6.98
C ASP A 156 -1.92 -17.57 5.48
N ASN A 157 -0.67 -17.43 5.02
CA ASN A 157 -0.26 -17.56 3.62
C ASN A 157 -1.01 -16.63 2.65
N SER A 158 -1.71 -15.63 3.15
CA SER A 158 -2.40 -14.63 2.33
C SER A 158 -1.41 -13.62 1.76
N ILE A 159 -1.72 -13.09 0.58
CA ILE A 159 -0.90 -12.07 -0.07
C ILE A 159 -1.06 -10.74 0.68
N PHE A 160 0.05 -10.05 0.95
CA PHE A 160 -0.02 -8.70 1.47
C PHE A 160 -0.67 -7.77 0.45
N THR A 161 -1.65 -7.00 0.92
CA THR A 161 -2.31 -6.00 0.09
C THR A 161 -1.34 -4.88 -0.28
N HIS A 162 -1.64 -4.17 -1.35
CA HIS A 162 -0.86 -3.00 -1.78
C HIS A 162 -0.71 -1.98 -0.64
N ASN A 163 -1.79 -1.76 0.15
CA ASN A 163 -1.75 -0.87 1.32
C ASN A 163 -0.80 -1.37 2.40
N ASN A 164 -0.77 -2.68 2.65
CA ASN A 164 0.17 -3.26 3.61
C ASN A 164 1.62 -3.07 3.15
N LEU A 165 1.92 -3.28 1.86
CA LEU A 165 3.25 -3.07 1.32
C LEU A 165 3.70 -1.59 1.42
N TYR A 166 2.79 -0.63 1.18
CA TYR A 166 3.06 0.79 1.42
C TYR A 166 3.35 1.07 2.90
N ASN A 167 2.53 0.54 3.81
CA ASN A 167 2.73 0.73 5.24
C ASN A 167 4.07 0.16 5.71
N ILE A 168 4.44 -1.03 5.23
CA ILE A 168 5.73 -1.66 5.51
C ILE A 168 6.89 -0.79 4.98
N TYR A 169 6.77 -0.29 3.75
CA TYR A 169 7.79 0.55 3.14
C TYR A 169 8.03 1.84 3.94
N ILE A 170 6.95 2.56 4.28
CA ILE A 170 7.02 3.79 5.07
C ILE A 170 7.55 3.49 6.47
N PHE A 171 7.13 2.39 7.07
CA PHE A 171 7.60 1.98 8.39
C PHE A 171 9.12 1.74 8.39
N ILE A 172 9.65 0.91 7.48
CA ILE A 172 11.09 0.66 7.37
C ILE A 172 11.88 1.95 7.12
N LYS A 173 11.33 2.84 6.27
CA LYS A 173 11.98 4.11 5.93
C LYS A 173 12.13 5.05 7.14
N ASN A 174 11.18 4.99 8.08
CA ASN A 174 11.12 5.91 9.23
C ASN A 174 11.80 5.36 10.48
N VAL A 175 12.30 4.12 10.47
CA VAL A 175 13.02 3.53 11.60
C VAL A 175 14.51 3.81 11.45
N ASP A 176 15.08 4.48 12.47
CA ASP A 176 16.51 4.74 12.51
C ASP A 176 17.31 3.43 12.63
N ASN A 177 18.51 3.43 12.06
CA ASN A 177 19.44 2.31 12.05
C ASN A 177 18.97 1.03 11.33
N VAL A 178 17.88 1.12 10.55
CA VAL A 178 17.43 0.04 9.67
C VAL A 178 17.57 0.47 8.22
N HIS A 179 18.39 -0.27 7.49
CA HIS A 179 18.58 0.02 6.07
C HIS A 179 17.45 -0.55 5.21
N MET A 180 16.91 0.28 4.33
CA MET A 180 15.92 -0.14 3.33
C MET A 180 16.54 -1.18 2.39
N PRO A 181 15.96 -2.41 2.29
CA PRO A 181 16.46 -3.40 1.34
C PRO A 181 16.38 -2.91 -0.10
N VAL A 182 17.47 -3.07 -0.86
CA VAL A 182 17.56 -2.60 -2.25
C VAL A 182 16.43 -3.18 -3.12
N LEU A 183 16.13 -4.48 -2.98
CA LEU A 183 15.05 -5.13 -3.74
C LEU A 183 13.69 -4.53 -3.39
N PHE A 184 13.44 -4.24 -2.12
CA PHE A 184 12.17 -3.67 -1.69
C PHE A 184 12.00 -2.22 -2.19
N PHE A 185 13.07 -1.43 -2.13
CA PHE A 185 13.07 -0.09 -2.71
C PHE A 185 12.75 -0.12 -4.22
N ARG A 186 13.36 -1.03 -4.98
CA ARG A 186 13.09 -1.22 -6.41
C ARG A 186 11.68 -1.73 -6.68
N PHE A 187 11.17 -2.59 -5.81
CA PHE A 187 9.81 -3.09 -5.91
C PHE A 187 8.78 -1.98 -5.68
N PHE A 188 9.04 -1.09 -4.72
CA PHE A 188 8.27 0.14 -4.53
C PHE A 188 8.29 1.03 -5.79
N GLN A 189 9.46 1.27 -6.40
CA GLN A 189 9.57 2.03 -7.66
C GLN A 189 8.76 1.41 -8.82
N SER A 190 8.60 0.09 -8.82
CA SER A 190 7.77 -0.66 -9.78
C SER A 190 6.29 -0.69 -9.38
N ASN A 191 5.87 0.16 -8.44
CA ASN A 191 4.51 0.21 -7.88
C ASN A 191 4.02 -1.16 -7.39
N PHE A 192 4.89 -1.92 -6.74
CA PHE A 192 4.66 -3.28 -6.24
C PHE A 192 4.11 -4.26 -7.30
N CYS A 193 4.39 -4.00 -8.56
CA CYS A 193 4.06 -4.89 -9.67
C CYS A 193 5.22 -5.84 -9.95
N THR A 194 5.04 -7.13 -9.69
CA THR A 194 6.09 -8.15 -9.83
C THR A 194 6.64 -8.24 -11.26
N LYS A 195 5.77 -8.07 -12.27
CA LYS A 195 6.16 -8.10 -13.68
C LYS A 195 7.10 -6.91 -14.01
N HIS A 196 6.68 -5.68 -13.70
CA HIS A 196 7.50 -4.49 -13.94
C HIS A 196 8.80 -4.53 -13.13
N PHE A 197 8.75 -5.07 -11.91
CA PHE A 197 9.94 -5.25 -11.09
C PHE A 197 10.93 -6.20 -11.74
N LEU A 198 10.48 -7.35 -12.23
CA LEU A 198 11.33 -8.32 -12.90
C LEU A 198 11.93 -7.74 -14.18
N ASP A 199 11.12 -7.12 -15.04
CA ASP A 199 11.56 -6.56 -16.32
C ASP A 199 12.68 -5.52 -16.14
N ASN A 200 12.55 -4.67 -15.12
CA ASN A 200 13.48 -3.56 -14.87
C ASN A 200 14.70 -3.93 -14.01
N ASN A 201 14.69 -5.08 -13.30
CA ASN A 201 15.71 -5.36 -12.28
C ASN A 201 16.39 -6.72 -12.42
N GLN A 202 16.26 -7.42 -13.56
CA GLN A 202 16.84 -8.75 -13.77
C GLN A 202 18.35 -8.84 -13.45
N LEU A 203 19.11 -7.82 -13.87
CA LEU A 203 20.56 -7.78 -13.64
C LEU A 203 20.91 -7.63 -12.15
N ILE A 204 20.17 -6.82 -11.42
CA ILE A 204 20.38 -6.60 -9.99
C ILE A 204 20.07 -7.89 -9.22
N ILE A 205 18.95 -8.54 -9.54
CA ILE A 205 18.56 -9.79 -8.90
C ILE A 205 19.61 -10.87 -9.18
N LYS A 206 20.10 -11.01 -10.42
CA LYS A 206 21.15 -11.94 -10.78
C LYS A 206 22.47 -11.68 -10.02
N LYS A 207 22.88 -10.42 -9.88
CA LYS A 207 24.07 -10.05 -9.10
C LYS A 207 23.93 -10.44 -7.63
N LEU A 208 22.82 -10.09 -7.00
CA LEU A 208 22.55 -10.44 -5.60
C LEU A 208 22.54 -11.96 -5.40
N LEU A 209 21.91 -12.72 -6.30
CA LEU A 209 21.93 -14.17 -6.25
C LEU A 209 23.34 -14.76 -6.38
N ALA A 210 24.18 -14.19 -7.22
CA ALA A 210 25.58 -14.60 -7.34
C ALA A 210 26.38 -14.34 -6.05
N GLU A 211 26.17 -13.18 -5.42
CA GLU A 211 26.77 -12.83 -4.14
C GLU A 211 26.32 -13.76 -3.01
N PHE A 212 25.03 -14.05 -2.90
CA PHE A 212 24.51 -15.00 -1.92
C PHE A 212 25.14 -16.39 -2.06
N LYS A 213 25.30 -16.89 -3.29
CA LYS A 213 25.96 -18.18 -3.56
C LYS A 213 27.42 -18.18 -3.15
N ARG A 214 28.14 -17.08 -3.42
CA ARG A 214 29.54 -16.93 -3.03
C ARG A 214 29.68 -16.95 -1.50
N VAL A 215 28.84 -16.22 -0.78
CA VAL A 215 28.85 -16.19 0.69
C VAL A 215 28.50 -17.57 1.26
N LYS A 216 27.47 -18.24 0.75
CA LYS A 216 27.07 -19.58 1.20
C LYS A 216 28.21 -20.59 1.00
N LYS A 217 28.85 -20.58 -0.17
CA LYS A 217 29.98 -21.46 -0.46
C LYS A 217 31.17 -21.22 0.50
N ASN A 218 31.44 -19.95 0.81
CA ASN A 218 32.50 -19.62 1.76
C ASN A 218 32.18 -20.10 3.17
N LEU A 219 30.93 -19.97 3.64
CA LEU A 219 30.49 -20.49 4.93
C LEU A 219 30.56 -22.01 5.01
N GLU A 220 30.21 -22.71 3.95
CA GLU A 220 30.32 -24.19 3.88
C GLU A 220 31.80 -24.64 3.90
N LEU A 221 32.68 -23.91 3.22
CA LEU A 221 34.12 -24.17 3.27
C LEU A 221 34.71 -23.91 4.65
N GLN A 222 34.29 -22.86 5.34
CA GLN A 222 34.70 -22.61 6.73
C GLN A 222 34.21 -23.72 7.66
N LYS A 223 32.92 -24.10 7.59
CA LYS A 223 32.40 -25.24 8.37
C LYS A 223 33.20 -26.52 8.15
N LYS A 224 33.54 -26.87 6.90
CA LYS A 224 34.37 -28.01 6.60
C LYS A 224 35.80 -27.94 7.15
N LYS A 225 36.38 -26.72 7.23
CA LYS A 225 37.69 -26.50 7.89
C LYS A 225 37.60 -26.73 9.39
N TRP A 226 36.56 -26.20 10.06
CA TRP A 226 36.35 -26.44 11.49
C TRP A 226 36.14 -27.91 11.84
N LEU A 227 35.36 -28.65 11.05
CA LEU A 227 35.14 -30.09 11.25
C LEU A 227 36.39 -30.98 11.01
N LYS A 228 37.44 -30.45 10.39
CA LYS A 228 38.72 -31.17 10.21
C LYS A 228 39.72 -30.85 11.33
N LEU A 229 39.44 -29.91 12.21
CA LEU A 229 40.29 -29.51 13.34
C LEU A 229 39.85 -30.13 14.66
N ILE A 230 38.73 -30.86 14.66
CA ILE A 230 38.20 -31.70 15.74
C ILE A 230 38.48 -33.14 15.40
#